data_2b3d985eda8b90e2ce0f4e5b06a38ad0
#
_entry.id   2b3d985eda8b90e2ce0f4e5b06a38ad0
#
_cell.length_a   1.000
_cell.length_b   1.000
_cell.length_c   1.000
_cell.angle_alpha   90.00
_cell.angle_beta   90.00
_cell.angle_gamma   90.00
#
_symmetry.space_group_name_H-M   'P 1'
#
loop_
_entity.id
_entity.type
_entity.pdbx_description
1 polymer ?
#
loop_
_entity_poly.entity_id
_entity_poly.type
_entity_poly.pdbx_seq_one_letter_code
_entity_poly.pdbx_strand_id
1 'polypeptide(L)'
;MTVNTALFELHALQQALQQLAAGKATAAELIAQARATPHLLARLPPRYGTVLEDLLGRLEASALFTEESCSFSQSELVTHLQGWADKAQETLELSPPGT
;
A
#
# COMPACT_ATOMS: atom_id res chain seq x y z
N MET A 1 -0.46 21.57 -3.15
CA MET A 1 -0.18 20.80 -4.33
C MET A 1 0.36 19.44 -4.00
N THR A 2 1.49 19.39 -3.29
CA THR A 2 2.10 18.13 -2.96
C THR A 2 1.19 17.22 -2.15
N VAL A 3 0.42 17.81 -1.24
CA VAL A 3 -0.49 17.02 -0.41
C VAL A 3 -1.55 16.37 -1.29
N ASN A 4 -2.07 17.10 -2.27
CA ASN A 4 -3.08 16.54 -3.16
C ASN A 4 -2.52 15.39 -3.97
N THR A 5 -1.28 15.52 -4.43
CA THR A 5 -0.65 14.44 -5.19
C THR A 5 -0.48 13.21 -4.31
N ALA A 6 -0.01 13.41 -3.07
CA ALA A 6 0.16 12.31 -2.14
C ALA A 6 -1.16 11.60 -1.86
N LEU A 7 -2.22 12.36 -1.63
CA LEU A 7 -3.54 11.77 -1.40
C LEU A 7 -4.06 11.04 -2.62
N PHE A 8 -3.80 11.59 -3.79
CA PHE A 8 -4.21 10.92 -5.02
C PHE A 8 -3.52 9.57 -5.14
N GLU A 9 -2.22 9.55 -4.89
CA GLU A 9 -1.47 8.29 -4.94
C GLU A 9 -1.99 7.32 -3.89
N LEU A 10 -2.28 7.81 -2.70
CA LEU A 10 -2.80 6.95 -1.63
C LEU A 10 -4.15 6.36 -2.01
N HIS A 11 -5.04 7.18 -2.56
CA HIS A 11 -6.36 6.68 -2.95
C HIS A 11 -6.25 5.64 -4.05
N ALA A 12 -5.33 5.84 -4.99
CA ALA A 12 -5.11 4.86 -6.04
C ALA A 12 -4.63 3.53 -5.43
N LEU A 13 -3.75 3.62 -4.44
CA LEU A 13 -3.28 2.43 -3.76
C LEU A 13 -4.41 1.74 -3.00
N GLN A 14 -5.25 2.51 -2.33
CA GLN A 14 -6.38 1.94 -1.61
C GLN A 14 -7.33 1.22 -2.55
N GLN A 15 -7.58 1.80 -3.72
CA GLN A 15 -8.42 1.14 -4.69
C GLN A 15 -7.78 -0.15 -5.20
N ALA A 16 -6.48 -0.13 -5.43
CA ALA A 16 -5.77 -1.33 -5.85
C ALA A 16 -5.89 -2.43 -4.79
N LEU A 17 -5.83 -2.04 -3.51
CA LEU A 17 -6.00 -3.01 -2.43
C LEU A 17 -7.39 -3.63 -2.46
N GLN A 18 -8.40 -2.82 -2.70
CA GLN A 18 -9.76 -3.32 -2.79
C GLN A 18 -9.92 -4.28 -3.96
N GLN A 19 -9.31 -3.95 -5.09
CA GLN A 19 -9.36 -4.83 -6.25
C GLN A 19 -8.68 -6.16 -5.96
N LEU A 20 -7.55 -6.11 -5.28
CA LEU A 20 -6.85 -7.33 -4.93
C LEU A 20 -7.68 -8.17 -3.97
N ALA A 21 -8.28 -7.54 -2.97
CA ALA A 21 -9.11 -8.25 -2.00
C ALA A 21 -10.32 -8.88 -2.67
N ALA A 22 -10.84 -8.24 -3.72
CA ALA A 22 -11.99 -8.76 -4.45
C ALA A 22 -11.61 -9.80 -5.49
N GLY A 23 -10.32 -10.07 -5.66
CA GLY A 23 -9.87 -11.02 -6.66
C GLY A 23 -9.85 -10.47 -8.07
N LYS A 24 -9.92 -9.14 -8.22
CA LYS A 24 -9.96 -8.51 -9.53
C LYS A 24 -8.60 -7.99 -9.98
N ALA A 25 -7.60 -8.04 -9.11
CA ALA A 25 -6.26 -7.60 -9.44
C ALA A 25 -5.27 -8.60 -8.88
N THR A 26 -4.07 -8.60 -9.45
CA THR A 26 -3.02 -9.50 -9.00
C THR A 26 -2.12 -8.80 -7.99
N ALA A 27 -1.36 -9.61 -7.24
CA ALA A 27 -0.39 -9.07 -6.31
C ALA A 27 0.66 -8.23 -7.05
N ALA A 28 1.05 -8.66 -8.24
CA ALA A 28 2.02 -7.91 -9.02
C ALA A 28 1.50 -6.51 -9.37
N GLU A 29 0.22 -6.43 -9.70
CA GLU A 29 -0.38 -5.13 -10.02
C GLU A 29 -0.39 -4.23 -8.81
N LEU A 30 -0.72 -4.78 -7.64
CA LEU A 30 -0.70 -4.00 -6.42
C LEU A 30 0.70 -3.51 -6.09
N ILE A 31 1.68 -4.39 -6.21
CA ILE A 31 3.06 -4.03 -5.91
C ILE A 31 3.52 -2.90 -6.81
N ALA A 32 3.22 -3.00 -8.10
CA ALA A 32 3.59 -1.95 -9.04
C ALA A 32 2.91 -0.63 -8.67
N GLN A 33 1.64 -0.69 -8.31
CA GLN A 33 0.92 0.51 -7.91
C GLN A 33 1.52 1.13 -6.65
N ALA A 34 1.86 0.28 -5.68
CA ALA A 34 2.42 0.77 -4.43
C ALA A 34 3.78 1.42 -4.64
N ARG A 35 4.57 0.89 -5.56
CA ARG A 35 5.89 1.45 -5.82
C ARG A 35 5.83 2.72 -6.67
N ALA A 36 4.66 3.03 -7.20
CA ALA A 36 4.46 4.24 -7.98
C ALA A 36 3.88 5.36 -7.10
N THR A 37 4.34 5.45 -5.85
CA THR A 37 3.84 6.46 -4.92
C THR A 37 4.99 7.25 -4.30
N PRO A 38 5.85 7.87 -5.11
CA PRO A 38 6.99 8.60 -4.54
C PRO A 38 6.56 9.84 -3.76
N HIS A 39 5.53 10.53 -4.20
CA HIS A 39 5.09 11.73 -3.51
C HIS A 39 4.44 11.38 -2.18
N LEU A 40 3.70 10.28 -2.16
CA LEU A 40 3.09 9.82 -0.92
C LEU A 40 4.16 9.52 0.12
N LEU A 41 5.17 8.74 -0.25
CA LEU A 41 6.21 8.36 0.69
C LEU A 41 7.04 9.56 1.13
N ALA A 42 7.21 10.54 0.24
CA ALA A 42 7.96 11.75 0.59
C ALA A 42 7.26 12.57 1.65
N ARG A 43 5.94 12.45 1.75
CA ARG A 43 5.16 13.18 2.76
C ARG A 43 5.02 12.43 4.07
N LEU A 44 5.45 11.19 4.12
CA LEU A 44 5.30 10.36 5.30
C LEU A 44 6.65 10.17 6.00
N PRO A 45 6.65 9.86 7.30
CA PRO A 45 7.91 9.55 7.97
C PRO A 45 8.60 8.36 7.30
N PRO A 46 9.94 8.29 7.40
CA PRO A 46 10.68 7.24 6.71
C PRO A 46 10.23 5.83 7.07
N ARG A 47 9.77 5.63 8.29
CA ARG A 47 9.35 4.29 8.71
C ARG A 47 8.18 3.78 7.89
N TYR A 48 7.35 4.68 7.36
CA TYR A 48 6.22 4.24 6.51
C TYR A 48 6.73 3.57 5.26
N GLY A 49 7.78 4.11 4.65
CA GLY A 49 8.36 3.48 3.49
C GLY A 49 8.98 2.14 3.81
N THR A 50 9.66 2.06 4.95
CA THR A 50 10.28 0.81 5.37
C THR A 50 9.23 -0.28 5.59
N VAL A 51 8.15 0.07 6.27
CA VAL A 51 7.08 -0.89 6.52
C VAL A 51 6.41 -1.31 5.20
N LEU A 52 6.17 -0.34 4.32
CA LEU A 52 5.55 -0.65 3.04
C LEU A 52 6.41 -1.62 2.25
N GLU A 53 7.72 -1.37 2.16
CA GLU A 53 8.61 -2.25 1.43
C GLU A 53 8.62 -3.65 2.04
N ASP A 54 8.60 -3.74 3.36
CA ASP A 54 8.55 -5.04 4.01
C ASP A 54 7.28 -5.79 3.64
N LEU A 55 6.13 -5.10 3.69
CA LEU A 55 4.86 -5.73 3.34
C LEU A 55 4.82 -6.13 1.87
N LEU A 56 5.34 -5.28 0.99
CA LEU A 56 5.39 -5.60 -0.42
C LEU A 56 6.28 -6.80 -0.70
N GLY A 57 7.42 -6.88 0.01
CA GLY A 57 8.30 -8.03 -0.14
C GLY A 57 7.64 -9.32 0.28
N ARG A 58 6.89 -9.26 1.37
CA ARG A 58 6.16 -10.45 1.83
C ARG A 58 5.07 -10.84 0.84
N LEU A 59 4.38 -9.85 0.29
CA LEU A 59 3.34 -10.11 -0.69
C LEU A 59 3.94 -10.73 -1.95
N GLU A 60 5.08 -10.21 -2.38
CA GLU A 60 5.76 -10.73 -3.55
C GLU A 60 6.19 -12.18 -3.33
N ALA A 61 6.76 -12.46 -2.16
CA ALA A 61 7.16 -13.82 -1.83
C ALA A 61 5.96 -14.76 -1.79
N SER A 62 4.87 -14.28 -1.23
CA SER A 62 3.64 -15.07 -1.16
C SER A 62 3.13 -15.42 -2.55
N ALA A 63 3.21 -14.46 -3.46
CA ALA A 63 2.74 -14.68 -4.83
C ALA A 63 3.59 -15.69 -5.57
N LEU A 64 4.88 -15.78 -5.23
CA LEU A 64 5.76 -16.75 -5.88
C LEU A 64 5.41 -18.18 -5.51
N PHE A 65 4.85 -18.36 -4.34
CA PHE A 65 4.50 -19.71 -3.88
C PHE A 65 3.07 -20.07 -4.19
N THR A 66 2.45 -19.43 -5.06
CA THR A 66 1.09 -19.67 -5.50
C THR A 66 0.44 -20.84 -4.81
N GLU A 67 -0.61 -21.34 -5.33
CA GLU A 67 -1.34 -22.44 -4.82
C GLU A 67 -2.10 -22.13 -3.57
N GLU A 68 -2.57 -23.15 -3.00
CA GLU A 68 -3.64 -23.12 -2.03
C GLU A 68 -3.30 -22.40 -0.74
N SER A 69 -2.16 -22.63 -0.20
CA SER A 69 -1.87 -22.09 1.12
C SER A 69 -1.60 -20.60 1.10
N CYS A 70 -1.34 -20.05 -0.07
CA CYS A 70 -0.96 -18.66 -0.17
C CYS A 70 -2.11 -17.71 -0.01
N SER A 71 -3.32 -18.13 -0.34
CA SER A 71 -4.45 -17.20 -0.28
C SER A 71 -4.70 -16.73 1.14
N PHE A 72 -4.42 -17.59 2.12
CA PHE A 72 -4.59 -17.19 3.50
C PHE A 72 -3.60 -16.10 3.90
N SER A 73 -2.32 -16.33 3.60
CA SER A 73 -1.29 -15.33 3.90
C SER A 73 -1.51 -14.03 3.15
N GLN A 74 -1.94 -14.13 1.91
CA GLN A 74 -2.20 -12.94 1.12
C GLN A 74 -3.31 -12.11 1.73
N SER A 75 -4.34 -12.76 2.25
CA SER A 75 -5.44 -12.07 2.88
C SER A 75 -4.95 -11.25 4.09
N GLU A 76 -4.08 -11.84 4.90
CA GLU A 76 -3.52 -11.12 6.03
C GLU A 76 -2.67 -9.94 5.59
N LEU A 77 -1.88 -10.13 4.55
CA LEU A 77 -1.04 -9.03 4.05
C LEU A 77 -1.88 -7.89 3.49
N VAL A 78 -2.96 -8.23 2.81
CA VAL A 78 -3.87 -7.20 2.32
C VAL A 78 -4.46 -6.42 3.49
N THR A 79 -4.84 -7.10 4.55
CA THR A 79 -5.37 -6.43 5.73
C THR A 79 -4.32 -5.48 6.34
N HIS A 80 -3.08 -5.94 6.43
CA HIS A 80 -2.01 -5.10 6.94
C HIS A 80 -1.77 -3.88 6.05
N LEU A 81 -1.82 -4.08 4.74
CA LEU A 81 -1.64 -2.97 3.81
C LEU A 81 -2.78 -1.98 3.92
N GLN A 82 -4.00 -2.46 4.11
CA GLN A 82 -5.13 -1.56 4.31
C GLN A 82 -4.95 -0.74 5.58
N GLY A 83 -4.50 -1.37 6.66
CA GLY A 83 -4.21 -0.64 7.89
C GLY A 83 -3.10 0.37 7.69
N TRP A 84 -2.06 0.00 6.94
CA TRP A 84 -0.99 0.94 6.63
C TRP A 84 -1.53 2.15 5.87
N ALA A 85 -2.39 1.89 4.89
CA ALA A 85 -2.95 2.99 4.09
C ALA A 85 -3.84 3.89 4.94
N ASP A 86 -4.61 3.32 5.86
CA ASP A 86 -5.43 4.12 6.75
C ASP A 86 -4.58 5.02 7.62
N LYS A 87 -3.51 4.49 8.17
CA LYS A 87 -2.61 5.29 9.00
C LYS A 87 -1.89 6.34 8.19
N ALA A 88 -1.52 6.01 6.96
CA ALA A 88 -0.90 6.99 6.08
C ALA A 88 -1.84 8.15 5.80
N GLN A 89 -3.10 7.83 5.56
CA GLN A 89 -4.08 8.88 5.32
C GLN A 89 -4.25 9.77 6.55
N GLU A 90 -4.34 9.17 7.72
CA GLU A 90 -4.42 9.94 8.96
C GLU A 90 -3.22 10.88 9.11
N THR A 91 -2.05 10.34 8.85
CA THR A 91 -0.83 11.13 9.00
C THR A 91 -0.82 12.30 8.04
N LEU A 92 -1.25 12.07 6.80
CA LEU A 92 -1.31 13.17 5.83
C LEU A 92 -2.31 14.23 6.24
N GLU A 93 -3.46 13.80 6.77
CA GLU A 93 -4.50 14.74 7.16
C GLU A 93 -4.12 15.53 8.41
N LEU A 94 -3.37 14.89 9.31
CA LEU A 94 -2.94 15.54 10.54
C LEU A 94 -1.75 16.46 10.34
N SER A 95 -0.97 16.25 9.28
CA SER A 95 0.19 17.07 9.01
C SER A 95 -0.20 18.26 8.14
N PRO A 96 -0.24 19.46 8.68
CA PRO A 96 -0.63 20.60 7.87
C PRO A 96 0.35 20.83 6.74
N PRO A 97 -0.14 21.33 5.62
CA PRO A 97 0.75 21.69 4.52
C PRO A 97 1.73 22.76 4.97
N GLY A 98 2.94 22.65 4.52
CA GLY A 98 3.93 23.64 4.83
C GLY A 98 4.70 23.42 6.10
N THR A 99 4.37 22.38 6.84
CA THR A 99 5.17 22.05 8.03
C THR A 99 6.17 20.97 7.71
#